data_9150d8e5372f2a40748bb40d07d4f760
#
_entry.id   9150d8e5372f2a40748bb40d07d4f760
#
_cell.length_a   1.000
_cell.length_b   1.000
_cell.length_c   1.000
_cell.angle_alpha   90.00
_cell.angle_beta   90.00
_cell.angle_gamma   90.00
#
_symmetry.space_group_name_H-M   'P 1'
#
loop_
_entity.id
_entity.type
_entity.pdbx_description
1 polymer ?
#
loop_
_entity_poly.entity_id
_entity_poly.type
_entity_poly.pdbx_seq_one_letter_code
_entity_poly.pdbx_strand_id
1 'polypeptide(L)'
;TYTSPALTQDTWFRRLSSATIGLITCTEITDTVKVTVINFDPGSVSGAQTICENGTPSAFTSSQNALGDGLITYQWQASLDGTSFTNITGATLKVYAHGAMTTDTWFRRQATSTLNGFQCIDYSGAILVTVNNMTPGSISGTQTICEDTTPAAFTSVPATGDGIITYQ
;
A
#
# COMPACT_ATOMS: atom_id res chain seq x y z
N THR A 1 32.58 23.99 13.15
CA THR A 1 31.63 23.01 12.63
C THR A 1 30.30 23.72 12.41
N TYR A 2 29.64 23.48 11.30
CA TYR A 2 28.32 24.00 10.99
C TYR A 2 27.39 22.82 10.68
N THR A 3 26.21 22.81 11.25
CA THR A 3 25.13 21.84 10.97
C THR A 3 23.96 22.59 10.35
N SER A 4 23.58 22.21 9.14
CA SER A 4 22.44 22.78 8.45
C SER A 4 21.14 22.27 9.07
N PRO A 5 20.03 23.05 9.04
CA PRO A 5 18.70 22.52 9.22
C PRO A 5 18.33 21.55 8.09
N ALA A 6 17.17 20.88 8.20
CA ALA A 6 16.64 20.04 7.12
C ALA A 6 16.50 20.85 5.82
N LEU A 7 16.91 20.23 4.69
CA LEU A 7 16.88 20.85 3.38
C LEU A 7 15.73 20.27 2.55
N THR A 8 15.05 21.13 1.79
CA THR A 8 13.95 20.76 0.87
C THR A 8 14.31 20.95 -0.60
N GLN A 9 15.52 21.47 -0.87
CA GLN A 9 16.04 21.71 -2.24
C GLN A 9 17.55 21.66 -2.25
N ASP A 10 18.12 21.48 -3.44
CA ASP A 10 19.57 21.52 -3.65
C ASP A 10 20.15 22.80 -3.07
N THR A 11 21.18 22.66 -2.24
CA THR A 11 21.78 23.80 -1.53
C THR A 11 23.30 23.76 -1.63
N TRP A 12 23.88 24.90 -1.89
CA TRP A 12 25.34 25.09 -1.95
C TRP A 12 25.81 25.82 -0.70
N PHE A 13 26.86 25.29 -0.09
CA PHE A 13 27.48 25.86 1.10
C PHE A 13 28.91 26.32 0.79
N ARG A 14 29.32 27.46 1.36
CA ARG A 14 30.69 27.95 1.38
C ARG A 14 30.98 28.58 2.73
N ARG A 15 32.24 28.69 3.07
CA ARG A 15 32.69 29.36 4.29
C ARG A 15 33.38 30.66 3.94
N LEU A 16 32.99 31.73 4.60
CA LEU A 16 33.72 32.99 4.65
C LEU A 16 34.62 32.96 5.88
N SER A 17 35.92 33.24 5.71
CA SER A 17 36.91 33.36 6.77
C SER A 17 37.41 34.79 6.82
N SER A 18 37.52 35.35 8.00
CA SER A 18 38.00 36.71 8.19
C SER A 18 39.16 36.75 9.21
N ALA A 19 40.20 37.50 8.92
CA ALA A 19 41.30 37.79 9.82
C ALA A 19 41.44 39.31 10.03
N THR A 20 41.43 39.76 11.27
CA THR A 20 41.49 41.20 11.63
C THR A 20 42.73 41.51 12.43
N ILE A 21 43.52 42.49 12.01
CA ILE A 21 44.63 43.05 12.78
C ILE A 21 44.44 44.57 12.85
N GLY A 22 44.27 45.07 14.09
CA GLY A 22 43.90 46.47 14.33
C GLY A 22 42.52 46.79 13.71
N LEU A 23 42.50 47.74 12.77
CA LEU A 23 41.27 48.13 12.06
C LEU A 23 41.15 47.53 10.64
N ILE A 24 42.11 46.64 10.26
CA ILE A 24 42.12 46.05 8.92
C ILE A 24 41.65 44.62 8.98
N THR A 25 40.59 44.31 8.21
CA THR A 25 40.02 42.97 8.07
C THR A 25 40.22 42.46 6.62
N CYS A 26 40.87 41.31 6.50
CA CYS A 26 40.97 40.55 5.24
C CYS A 26 39.95 39.39 5.28
N THR A 27 39.25 39.14 4.16
CA THR A 27 38.25 38.07 4.04
C THR A 27 38.57 37.19 2.87
N GLU A 28 38.43 35.88 3.04
CA GLU A 28 38.58 34.88 1.97
C GLU A 28 37.39 33.89 2.01
N ILE A 29 37.05 33.37 0.85
CA ILE A 29 35.93 32.46 0.61
C ILE A 29 36.45 31.11 0.18
N THR A 30 35.95 30.01 0.77
CA THR A 30 36.27 28.65 0.32
C THR A 30 35.54 28.29 -0.97
N ASP A 31 35.96 27.19 -1.62
CA ASP A 31 35.16 26.50 -2.61
C ASP A 31 33.78 26.15 -2.05
N THR A 32 32.85 25.89 -2.97
CA THR A 32 31.46 25.51 -2.65
C THR A 32 31.30 24.01 -2.55
N VAL A 33 30.49 23.57 -1.58
CA VAL A 33 30.02 22.18 -1.44
C VAL A 33 28.53 22.16 -1.74
N LYS A 34 28.11 21.26 -2.64
CA LYS A 34 26.69 21.04 -2.97
C LYS A 34 26.14 19.90 -2.13
N VAL A 35 24.97 20.11 -1.54
CA VAL A 35 24.09 19.05 -1.00
C VAL A 35 22.93 18.92 -1.97
N THR A 36 22.76 17.74 -2.56
CA THR A 36 21.63 17.43 -3.45
C THR A 36 20.50 16.82 -2.63
N VAL A 37 19.30 17.33 -2.82
CA VAL A 37 18.07 16.83 -2.17
C VAL A 37 17.26 16.06 -3.21
N ILE A 38 16.95 14.80 -2.91
CA ILE A 38 16.07 13.96 -3.75
C ILE A 38 14.63 14.29 -3.38
N ASN A 39 13.91 14.95 -4.30
CA ASN A 39 12.48 15.15 -4.15
C ASN A 39 11.75 13.87 -4.55
N PHE A 40 10.79 13.45 -3.73
CA PHE A 40 10.12 12.17 -3.94
C PHE A 40 8.69 12.17 -3.37
N ASP A 41 7.75 11.69 -4.19
CA ASP A 41 6.35 11.42 -3.86
C ASP A 41 6.07 9.95 -4.21
N PRO A 42 5.65 9.08 -3.28
CA PRO A 42 5.37 7.67 -3.55
C PRO A 42 4.14 7.45 -4.44
N GLY A 43 3.35 8.50 -4.66
CA GLY A 43 2.07 8.45 -5.35
C GLY A 43 1.02 7.72 -4.52
N SER A 44 -0.09 7.38 -5.16
CA SER A 44 -1.20 6.71 -4.52
C SER A 44 -1.69 5.49 -5.32
N VAL A 45 -2.40 4.58 -4.65
CA VAL A 45 -2.98 3.38 -5.23
C VAL A 45 -4.49 3.35 -5.03
N SER A 46 -5.18 2.60 -5.88
CA SER A 46 -6.62 2.37 -5.83
C SER A 46 -6.95 0.90 -6.06
N GLY A 47 -8.17 0.49 -5.68
CA GLY A 47 -8.64 -0.87 -5.83
C GLY A 47 -9.21 -1.47 -4.54
N ALA A 48 -9.56 -0.63 -3.54
CA ALA A 48 -10.36 -1.07 -2.39
C ALA A 48 -11.69 -1.65 -2.89
N GLN A 49 -12.04 -2.85 -2.44
CA GLN A 49 -13.22 -3.58 -2.93
C GLN A 49 -13.66 -4.65 -1.92
N THR A 50 -14.90 -5.11 -2.08
CA THR A 50 -15.42 -6.28 -1.38
C THR A 50 -15.64 -7.41 -2.37
N ILE A 51 -15.23 -8.62 -2.01
CA ILE A 51 -15.37 -9.84 -2.81
C ILE A 51 -15.99 -10.94 -1.97
N CYS A 52 -16.55 -11.97 -2.59
CA CYS A 52 -16.93 -13.19 -1.88
C CYS A 52 -15.68 -14.01 -1.52
N GLU A 53 -15.78 -14.85 -0.50
CA GLU A 53 -14.75 -15.83 -0.15
C GLU A 53 -14.33 -16.66 -1.38
N ASN A 54 -13.04 -16.92 -1.51
CA ASN A 54 -12.41 -17.53 -2.69
C ASN A 54 -12.55 -16.71 -4.00
N GLY A 55 -13.08 -15.49 -3.95
CA GLY A 55 -13.09 -14.57 -5.08
C GLY A 55 -11.72 -13.99 -5.36
N THR A 56 -11.49 -13.57 -6.61
CA THR A 56 -10.27 -12.89 -7.04
C THR A 56 -10.57 -11.40 -7.18
N PRO A 57 -9.84 -10.53 -6.48
CA PRO A 57 -10.02 -9.09 -6.61
C PRO A 57 -9.57 -8.58 -7.98
N SER A 58 -10.18 -7.49 -8.43
CA SER A 58 -9.66 -6.73 -9.57
C SER A 58 -8.27 -6.18 -9.26
N ALA A 59 -7.43 -6.05 -10.27
CA ALA A 59 -6.06 -5.57 -10.10
C ALA A 59 -6.00 -4.17 -9.47
N PHE A 60 -5.04 -3.97 -8.55
CA PHE A 60 -4.77 -2.68 -7.93
C PHE A 60 -3.94 -1.82 -8.88
N THR A 61 -4.32 -0.56 -9.01
CA THR A 61 -3.70 0.37 -9.96
C THR A 61 -3.18 1.62 -9.25
N SER A 62 -2.38 2.42 -9.95
CA SER A 62 -2.01 3.74 -9.46
C SER A 62 -3.12 4.73 -9.73
N SER A 63 -3.68 5.35 -8.70
CA SER A 63 -4.49 6.56 -8.85
C SER A 63 -3.61 7.78 -9.09
N GLN A 64 -2.40 7.79 -8.52
CA GLN A 64 -1.34 8.74 -8.82
C GLN A 64 0.00 8.00 -8.93
N ASN A 65 0.78 8.32 -9.98
CA ASN A 65 2.10 7.74 -10.14
C ASN A 65 3.07 8.31 -9.10
N ALA A 66 4.07 7.50 -8.70
CA ALA A 66 5.19 8.03 -7.96
C ALA A 66 5.99 9.00 -8.85
N LEU A 67 6.48 10.08 -8.26
CA LEU A 67 7.31 11.11 -8.88
C LEU A 67 8.59 11.30 -8.07
N GLY A 68 9.70 11.60 -8.72
CA GLY A 68 10.96 11.85 -8.01
C GLY A 68 12.14 12.04 -8.95
N ASP A 69 13.25 12.50 -8.36
CA ASP A 69 14.50 12.85 -9.05
C ASP A 69 15.41 11.63 -9.28
N GLY A 70 14.89 10.47 -9.51
CA GLY A 70 15.72 9.28 -9.70
C GLY A 70 14.97 8.15 -10.39
N LEU A 71 15.61 6.99 -10.44
CA LEU A 71 14.95 5.77 -10.91
C LEU A 71 13.92 5.34 -9.87
N ILE A 72 12.64 5.29 -10.28
CA ILE A 72 11.56 4.82 -9.44
C ILE A 72 11.38 3.30 -9.60
N THR A 73 11.38 2.60 -8.48
CA THR A 73 11.04 1.17 -8.40
C THR A 73 9.92 0.95 -7.39
N TYR A 74 9.22 -0.18 -7.51
CA TYR A 74 8.06 -0.51 -6.68
C TYR A 74 8.19 -1.87 -6.00
N GLN A 75 7.52 -2.01 -4.85
CA GLN A 75 7.30 -3.28 -4.16
C GLN A 75 5.93 -3.24 -3.49
N TRP A 76 5.03 -4.16 -3.85
CA TRP A 76 3.76 -4.31 -3.16
C TRP A 76 3.94 -5.06 -1.84
N GLN A 77 3.15 -4.66 -0.87
CA GLN A 77 3.13 -5.21 0.48
C GLN A 77 1.70 -5.54 0.88
N ALA A 78 1.54 -6.57 1.71
CA ALA A 78 0.27 -6.98 2.29
C ALA A 78 0.33 -6.99 3.81
N SER A 79 -0.84 -6.85 4.46
CA SER A 79 -1.01 -6.89 5.90
C SER A 79 -2.40 -7.41 6.25
N LEU A 80 -2.52 -8.21 7.31
CA LEU A 80 -3.80 -8.67 7.85
C LEU A 80 -4.35 -7.73 8.95
N ASP A 81 -3.50 -6.88 9.52
CA ASP A 81 -3.84 -5.97 10.63
C ASP A 81 -3.85 -4.48 10.23
N GLY A 82 -3.49 -4.17 8.97
CA GLY A 82 -3.39 -2.80 8.46
C GLY A 82 -2.19 -2.00 8.99
N THR A 83 -1.33 -2.61 9.80
CA THR A 83 -0.18 -1.95 10.46
C THR A 83 1.14 -2.64 10.13
N SER A 84 1.20 -3.96 10.20
CA SER A 84 2.39 -4.78 9.97
C SER A 84 2.41 -5.28 8.52
N PHE A 85 3.13 -4.57 7.65
CA PHE A 85 3.19 -4.89 6.23
C PHE A 85 4.41 -5.73 5.87
N THR A 86 4.21 -6.77 5.04
CA THR A 86 5.27 -7.64 4.50
C THR A 86 5.31 -7.57 2.98
N ASN A 87 6.51 -7.72 2.40
CA ASN A 87 6.69 -7.70 0.96
C ASN A 87 6.03 -8.93 0.30
N ILE A 88 5.28 -8.69 -0.77
CA ILE A 88 4.75 -9.74 -1.64
C ILE A 88 5.82 -10.11 -2.65
N THR A 89 6.33 -11.35 -2.59
CA THR A 89 7.42 -11.80 -3.44
C THR A 89 7.11 -11.61 -4.93
N GLY A 90 8.00 -10.94 -5.65
CA GLY A 90 7.88 -10.69 -7.10
C GLY A 90 6.89 -9.60 -7.50
N ALA A 91 6.15 -9.00 -6.58
CA ALA A 91 5.18 -7.94 -6.86
C ALA A 91 5.86 -6.56 -6.98
N THR A 92 6.63 -6.36 -8.05
CA THR A 92 7.45 -5.16 -8.28
C THR A 92 6.92 -4.25 -9.41
N LEU A 93 5.79 -4.59 -9.99
CA LEU A 93 5.17 -3.78 -11.04
C LEU A 93 4.32 -2.65 -10.45
N LYS A 94 4.02 -1.67 -11.29
CA LYS A 94 3.15 -0.54 -10.97
C LYS A 94 1.71 -0.96 -10.63
N VAL A 95 1.23 -2.01 -11.29
CA VAL A 95 -0.07 -2.67 -11.10
C VAL A 95 0.17 -4.01 -10.42
N TYR A 96 -0.71 -4.41 -9.52
CA TYR A 96 -0.65 -5.71 -8.88
C TYR A 96 -1.99 -6.43 -8.96
N ALA A 97 -1.98 -7.68 -9.38
CA ALA A 97 -3.13 -8.59 -9.37
C ALA A 97 -2.89 -9.69 -8.32
N HIS A 98 -3.81 -9.82 -7.38
CA HIS A 98 -3.80 -10.87 -6.36
C HIS A 98 -4.60 -12.09 -6.87
N GLY A 99 -4.33 -13.27 -6.32
CA GLY A 99 -5.15 -14.46 -6.53
C GLY A 99 -6.44 -14.46 -5.70
N ALA A 100 -7.10 -15.62 -5.60
CA ALA A 100 -8.27 -15.79 -4.74
C ALA A 100 -7.93 -15.53 -3.27
N MET A 101 -8.90 -14.95 -2.53
CA MET A 101 -8.71 -14.54 -1.13
C MET A 101 -9.78 -15.14 -0.22
N THR A 102 -9.40 -15.42 1.03
CA THR A 102 -10.29 -15.97 2.07
C THR A 102 -10.36 -15.09 3.32
N THR A 103 -9.54 -14.02 3.38
CA THR A 103 -9.46 -13.13 4.54
C THR A 103 -9.29 -11.68 4.11
N ASP A 104 -9.82 -10.78 4.90
CA ASP A 104 -9.60 -9.34 4.76
C ASP A 104 -8.10 -9.05 4.75
N THR A 105 -7.66 -8.26 3.77
CA THR A 105 -6.24 -7.96 3.60
C THR A 105 -6.04 -6.52 3.14
N TRP A 106 -5.13 -5.86 3.79
CA TRP A 106 -4.65 -4.52 3.43
C TRP A 106 -3.48 -4.64 2.45
N PHE A 107 -3.46 -3.77 1.45
CA PHE A 107 -2.37 -3.67 0.48
C PHE A 107 -1.87 -2.25 0.40
N ARG A 108 -0.56 -2.08 0.25
CA ARG A 108 0.08 -0.80 -0.07
C ARG A 108 1.25 -1.02 -1.04
N ARG A 109 1.68 0.03 -1.68
CA ARG A 109 2.85 0.00 -2.54
C ARG A 109 3.97 0.85 -1.94
N GLN A 110 5.11 0.22 -1.67
CA GLN A 110 6.36 0.92 -1.44
C GLN A 110 6.87 1.44 -2.78
N ALA A 111 7.30 2.69 -2.83
CA ALA A 111 8.05 3.24 -3.94
C ALA A 111 9.43 3.66 -3.45
N THR A 112 10.44 3.52 -4.30
CA THR A 112 11.83 3.88 -4.01
C THR A 112 12.35 4.74 -5.15
N SER A 113 12.85 5.94 -4.85
CA SER A 113 13.59 6.80 -5.80
C SER A 113 15.09 6.64 -5.55
N THR A 114 15.85 6.26 -6.58
CA THR A 114 17.31 6.07 -6.48
C THR A 114 18.04 7.06 -7.39
N LEU A 115 18.86 7.92 -6.78
CA LEU A 115 19.70 8.90 -7.48
C LEU A 115 21.14 8.82 -6.97
N ASN A 116 22.10 8.62 -7.86
CA ASN A 116 23.54 8.55 -7.52
C ASN A 116 23.87 7.55 -6.38
N GLY A 117 23.14 6.42 -6.31
CA GLY A 117 23.33 5.40 -5.28
C GLY A 117 22.60 5.67 -3.95
N PHE A 118 22.02 6.85 -3.75
CA PHE A 118 21.18 7.17 -2.60
C PHE A 118 19.72 6.81 -2.87
N GLN A 119 19.02 6.31 -1.85
CA GLN A 119 17.63 5.88 -1.94
C GLN A 119 16.74 6.66 -0.97
N CYS A 120 15.62 7.14 -1.50
CA CYS A 120 14.48 7.61 -0.71
C CYS A 120 13.34 6.61 -0.87
N ILE A 121 12.78 6.17 0.25
CA ILE A 121 11.71 5.16 0.30
C ILE A 121 10.50 5.77 0.99
N ASP A 122 9.32 5.58 0.40
CA ASP A 122 8.05 5.96 1.01
C ASP A 122 6.93 5.06 0.49
N TYR A 123 5.72 5.22 1.04
CA TYR A 123 4.61 4.30 0.82
C TYR A 123 3.35 5.04 0.35
N SER A 124 2.60 4.42 -0.53
CA SER A 124 1.23 4.84 -0.81
C SER A 124 0.34 4.69 0.44
N GLY A 125 -0.82 5.35 0.46
CA GLY A 125 -1.91 4.95 1.35
C GLY A 125 -2.26 3.47 1.16
N ALA A 126 -2.70 2.81 2.23
CA ALA A 126 -3.16 1.44 2.18
C ALA A 126 -4.61 1.35 1.67
N ILE A 127 -4.91 0.27 0.95
CA ILE A 127 -6.25 -0.09 0.49
C ILE A 127 -6.67 -1.42 1.12
N LEU A 128 -7.95 -1.57 1.47
CA LEU A 128 -8.52 -2.80 2.03
C LEU A 128 -9.29 -3.56 0.94
N VAL A 129 -9.05 -4.87 0.87
CA VAL A 129 -9.97 -5.82 0.24
C VAL A 129 -10.69 -6.56 1.35
N THR A 130 -12.02 -6.42 1.40
CA THR A 130 -12.89 -7.12 2.34
C THR A 130 -13.39 -8.40 1.69
N VAL A 131 -13.34 -9.50 2.43
CA VAL A 131 -13.84 -10.80 1.99
C VAL A 131 -15.15 -11.11 2.74
N ASN A 132 -16.23 -11.20 2.01
CA ASN A 132 -17.54 -11.59 2.52
C ASN A 132 -17.60 -13.12 2.61
N ASN A 133 -17.57 -13.65 3.84
CA ASN A 133 -17.60 -15.06 4.12
C ASN A 133 -19.05 -15.52 4.32
N MET A 134 -19.41 -16.68 3.73
CA MET A 134 -20.75 -17.25 3.89
C MET A 134 -20.71 -18.78 3.92
N THR A 135 -21.42 -19.35 4.89
CA THR A 135 -21.75 -20.78 4.94
C THR A 135 -23.24 -20.93 4.62
N PRO A 136 -23.62 -21.70 3.59
CA PRO A 136 -25.00 -21.72 3.10
C PRO A 136 -26.00 -22.39 4.04
N GLY A 137 -25.52 -23.05 5.11
CA GLY A 137 -26.37 -23.88 5.96
C GLY A 137 -26.69 -25.21 5.30
N SER A 138 -27.76 -25.88 5.75
CA SER A 138 -28.19 -27.14 5.17
C SER A 138 -29.71 -27.33 5.26
N ILE A 139 -30.25 -28.15 4.36
CA ILE A 139 -31.61 -28.63 4.44
C ILE A 139 -31.61 -30.15 4.46
N SER A 140 -32.58 -30.75 5.14
CA SER A 140 -32.78 -32.19 5.20
C SER A 140 -34.27 -32.54 5.21
N GLY A 141 -34.58 -33.83 5.00
CA GLY A 141 -35.97 -34.30 4.95
C GLY A 141 -36.29 -35.02 3.64
N THR A 142 -35.29 -35.75 3.07
CA THR A 142 -35.54 -36.66 1.95
C THR A 142 -36.68 -37.62 2.30
N GLN A 143 -37.70 -37.69 1.44
CA GLN A 143 -38.90 -38.51 1.66
C GLN A 143 -39.45 -39.02 0.34
N THR A 144 -40.17 -40.13 0.41
CA THR A 144 -40.91 -40.70 -0.71
C THR A 144 -42.40 -40.67 -0.33
N ILE A 145 -43.23 -40.13 -1.20
CA ILE A 145 -44.67 -39.97 -0.98
C ILE A 145 -45.45 -40.55 -2.15
N CYS A 146 -46.73 -40.85 -1.97
CA CYS A 146 -47.63 -41.17 -3.05
C CYS A 146 -48.08 -39.91 -3.78
N GLU A 147 -48.56 -40.09 -5.01
CA GLU A 147 -49.17 -39.02 -5.80
C GLU A 147 -50.32 -38.36 -4.99
N ASP A 148 -50.49 -37.05 -5.14
CA ASP A 148 -51.49 -36.21 -4.44
C ASP A 148 -51.35 -36.14 -2.91
N THR A 149 -50.26 -36.59 -2.32
CA THR A 149 -49.99 -36.45 -0.86
C THR A 149 -49.07 -35.29 -0.56
N THR A 150 -49.28 -34.63 0.57
CA THR A 150 -48.44 -33.51 1.02
C THR A 150 -47.16 -34.05 1.70
N PRO A 151 -45.97 -33.59 1.30
CA PRO A 151 -44.73 -33.96 1.98
C PRO A 151 -44.67 -33.39 3.42
N ALA A 152 -43.95 -34.08 4.31
CA ALA A 152 -43.63 -33.53 5.62
C ALA A 152 -42.74 -32.30 5.50
N ALA A 153 -42.75 -31.44 6.49
CA ALA A 153 -41.91 -30.26 6.55
C ALA A 153 -40.40 -30.62 6.49
N PHE A 154 -39.65 -29.91 5.67
CA PHE A 154 -38.20 -30.02 5.67
C PHE A 154 -37.61 -29.35 6.90
N THR A 155 -36.48 -29.87 7.39
CA THR A 155 -35.68 -29.23 8.44
C THR A 155 -34.53 -28.50 7.83
N SER A 156 -34.14 -27.38 8.43
CA SER A 156 -33.00 -26.56 7.93
C SER A 156 -32.09 -26.12 9.07
N VAL A 157 -30.80 -26.02 8.77
CA VAL A 157 -29.81 -25.28 9.56
C VAL A 157 -29.59 -23.96 8.81
N PRO A 158 -29.76 -22.81 9.49
CA PRO A 158 -29.62 -21.51 8.87
C PRO A 158 -28.21 -21.32 8.26
N ALA A 159 -28.12 -20.52 7.21
CA ALA A 159 -26.85 -20.00 6.71
C ALA A 159 -26.24 -19.03 7.75
N THR A 160 -24.90 -18.94 7.74
CA THR A 160 -24.15 -17.98 8.55
C THR A 160 -23.16 -17.23 7.66
N GLY A 161 -22.80 -16.01 8.02
CA GLY A 161 -21.84 -15.22 7.23
C GLY A 161 -21.92 -13.73 7.54
N ASP A 162 -21.14 -12.97 6.79
CA ASP A 162 -21.08 -11.52 6.89
C ASP A 162 -22.23 -10.88 6.10
N GLY A 163 -22.86 -9.86 6.69
CA GLY A 163 -23.94 -9.12 6.01
C GLY A 163 -25.34 -9.71 6.16
N ILE A 164 -26.26 -9.31 5.26
CA ILE A 164 -27.67 -9.73 5.28
C ILE A 164 -27.85 -11.00 4.46
N ILE A 165 -28.36 -12.05 5.09
CA ILE A 165 -28.63 -13.34 4.45
C ILE A 165 -30.10 -13.39 4.06
N THR A 166 -30.38 -13.77 2.82
CA THR A 166 -31.74 -13.98 2.28
C THR A 166 -31.87 -15.41 1.75
N TYR A 167 -33.10 -15.96 1.80
CA TYR A 167 -33.43 -17.32 1.33
C TYR A 167 -34.48 -17.24 0.22
N GLN A 168 -34.42 -18.19 -0.70
CA GLN A 168 -35.41 -18.42 -1.75
C GLN A 168 -35.87 -19.88 -1.72
#